data_9f07dc3d72f53ecc3841b30a4e9fdb55
#
_entry.id   9f07dc3d72f53ecc3841b30a4e9fdb55
#
_cell.length_a   1.000
_cell.length_b   1.000
_cell.length_c   1.000
_cell.angle_alpha   90.00
_cell.angle_beta   90.00
_cell.angle_gamma   90.00
#
_symmetry.space_group_name_H-M   'P 1'
#
loop_
_entity.id
_entity.type
_entity.pdbx_description
1 polymer ?
#
loop_
_entity_poly.entity_id
_entity_poly.type
_entity_poly.pdbx_seq_one_letter_code
_entity_poly.pdbx_strand_id
1 'polypeptide(L)'
;MNKKQKKVLTRIIVAAVLMVVLSLLPVDGWLKFVLFMIPYLVIGHDILLKAWKGILNRQVFDENFLMAVATIGAILLGDYKEGVAVMLFYQIGELFQSYAVGRSRRNISELMDIRPDYANIEKEDGTLEQVDPDEVEIGSVIVVQPGEKVPIDGVIEEGRTSLNTSALTGESLPREAGVGDEVISGCINMSGVLKIRTTKEFGESTVSKILDMVENASSKKSRSENFISKFAKYYTPAVCYGALALAILPPLVRLLFLGMTPEWGDWVMRALTFLVISCPCALVISIPLSFFAGIGGASN
;
A
#
# COMPACT_ATOMS: atom_id res chain seq x y z
N MET A 1 -1.85 -12.64 -2.58
CA MET A 1 -3.19 -11.98 -2.50
C MET A 1 -3.90 -12.35 -1.21
N ASN A 2 -4.36 -11.36 -0.48
CA ASN A 2 -5.14 -11.53 0.74
C ASN A 2 -6.59 -11.98 0.42
N LYS A 3 -7.33 -12.58 1.40
CA LYS A 3 -8.75 -13.00 1.22
C LYS A 3 -9.65 -11.86 0.68
N LYS A 4 -9.43 -10.63 1.17
CA LYS A 4 -10.13 -9.42 0.67
C LYS A 4 -9.85 -9.15 -0.82
N GLN A 5 -8.60 -9.20 -1.24
CA GLN A 5 -8.19 -8.95 -2.63
C GLN A 5 -8.75 -10.02 -3.59
N LYS A 6 -8.77 -11.29 -3.17
CA LYS A 6 -9.40 -12.37 -3.96
C LYS A 6 -10.89 -12.11 -4.16
N LYS A 7 -11.61 -11.65 -3.12
CA LYS A 7 -13.04 -11.32 -3.22
C LYS A 7 -13.29 -10.16 -4.20
N VAL A 8 -12.46 -9.11 -4.15
CA VAL A 8 -12.57 -7.98 -5.09
C VAL A 8 -12.29 -8.43 -6.52
N LEU A 9 -11.24 -9.23 -6.74
CA LEU A 9 -10.92 -9.79 -8.07
C LEU A 9 -12.09 -10.60 -8.64
N THR A 10 -12.70 -11.47 -7.83
CA THR A 10 -13.88 -12.25 -8.27
C THR A 10 -15.02 -11.33 -8.70
N ARG A 11 -15.30 -10.27 -7.94
CA ARG A 11 -16.34 -9.27 -8.28
C ARG A 11 -16.03 -8.52 -9.57
N ILE A 12 -14.77 -8.15 -9.80
CA ILE A 12 -14.31 -7.53 -11.04
C ILE A 12 -14.57 -8.46 -12.23
N ILE A 13 -14.17 -9.73 -12.12
CA ILE A 13 -14.37 -10.71 -13.19
C ILE A 13 -15.86 -10.91 -13.49
N VAL A 14 -16.68 -11.10 -12.45
CA VAL A 14 -18.12 -11.28 -12.60
C VAL A 14 -18.77 -10.06 -13.25
N ALA A 15 -18.45 -8.85 -12.79
CA ALA A 15 -19.01 -7.62 -13.37
C ALA A 15 -18.54 -7.41 -14.81
N ALA A 16 -17.28 -7.70 -15.14
CA ALA A 16 -16.74 -7.60 -16.49
C ALA A 16 -17.45 -8.58 -17.46
N VAL A 17 -17.62 -9.83 -17.05
CA VAL A 17 -18.33 -10.83 -17.85
C VAL A 17 -19.79 -10.41 -18.07
N LEU A 18 -20.48 -9.99 -17.01
CA LEU A 18 -21.86 -9.50 -17.11
C LEU A 18 -21.96 -8.29 -18.04
N MET A 19 -21.04 -7.31 -17.93
CA MET A 19 -21.02 -6.14 -18.80
C MET A 19 -20.84 -6.51 -20.27
N VAL A 20 -19.92 -7.44 -20.58
CA VAL A 20 -19.70 -7.92 -21.95
C VAL A 20 -20.93 -8.63 -22.49
N VAL A 21 -21.48 -9.58 -21.75
CA VAL A 21 -22.69 -10.32 -22.13
C VAL A 21 -23.87 -9.38 -22.39
N LEU A 22 -24.14 -8.45 -21.46
CA LEU A 22 -25.22 -7.48 -21.61
C LEU A 22 -25.01 -6.48 -22.77
N SER A 23 -23.76 -6.21 -23.13
CA SER A 23 -23.43 -5.35 -24.25
C SER A 23 -23.69 -6.00 -25.60
N LEU A 24 -23.68 -7.33 -25.67
CA LEU A 24 -23.95 -8.13 -26.87
C LEU A 24 -25.46 -8.41 -27.05
N LEU A 25 -26.26 -8.29 -26.01
CA LEU A 25 -27.67 -8.51 -26.07
C LEU A 25 -28.41 -7.29 -26.66
N PRO A 26 -29.30 -7.47 -27.64
CA PRO A 26 -30.11 -6.38 -28.21
C PRO A 26 -31.28 -6.03 -27.26
N VAL A 27 -30.94 -5.46 -26.09
CA VAL A 27 -31.93 -5.08 -25.08
C VAL A 27 -31.99 -3.57 -25.01
N ASP A 28 -33.19 -2.99 -25.07
CA ASP A 28 -33.42 -1.54 -25.01
C ASP A 28 -34.43 -1.15 -23.91
N GLY A 29 -34.46 0.15 -23.60
CA GLY A 29 -35.42 0.72 -22.67
C GLY A 29 -35.15 0.36 -21.21
N TRP A 30 -36.22 0.24 -20.41
CA TRP A 30 -36.16 0.00 -18.97
C TRP A 30 -35.43 -1.30 -18.59
N LEU A 31 -35.58 -2.33 -19.41
CA LEU A 31 -34.92 -3.62 -19.15
C LEU A 31 -33.39 -3.50 -19.20
N LYS A 32 -32.85 -2.69 -20.11
CA LYS A 32 -31.42 -2.39 -20.22
C LYS A 32 -30.91 -1.71 -18.94
N PHE A 33 -31.63 -0.72 -18.43
CA PHE A 33 -31.30 -0.06 -17.17
C PHE A 33 -31.20 -1.07 -16.02
N VAL A 34 -32.24 -1.90 -15.80
CA VAL A 34 -32.27 -2.87 -14.72
C VAL A 34 -31.12 -3.89 -14.82
N LEU A 35 -30.86 -4.38 -16.03
CA LEU A 35 -29.80 -5.36 -16.26
C LEU A 35 -28.40 -4.78 -16.00
N PHE A 36 -28.12 -3.54 -16.42
CA PHE A 36 -26.83 -2.90 -16.17
C PHE A 36 -26.65 -2.45 -14.71
N MET A 37 -27.74 -2.24 -13.96
CA MET A 37 -27.65 -1.99 -12.51
C MET A 37 -27.08 -3.17 -11.73
N ILE A 38 -27.22 -4.41 -12.22
CA ILE A 38 -26.66 -5.60 -11.55
C ILE A 38 -25.12 -5.54 -11.50
N PRO A 39 -24.38 -5.51 -12.63
CA PRO A 39 -22.93 -5.39 -12.58
C PRO A 39 -22.46 -4.09 -11.92
N TYR A 40 -23.18 -2.98 -12.07
CA TYR A 40 -22.88 -1.71 -11.40
C TYR A 40 -22.88 -1.85 -9.88
N LEU A 41 -23.91 -2.45 -9.29
CA LEU A 41 -24.01 -2.67 -7.84
C LEU A 41 -23.05 -3.73 -7.34
N VAL A 42 -22.82 -4.79 -8.12
CA VAL A 42 -21.83 -5.83 -7.77
C VAL A 42 -20.44 -5.24 -7.62
N ILE A 43 -20.04 -4.34 -8.53
CA ILE A 43 -18.69 -3.77 -8.52
C ILE A 43 -18.59 -2.51 -7.64
N GLY A 44 -19.62 -1.69 -7.57
CA GLY A 44 -19.59 -0.32 -7.04
C GLY A 44 -20.12 -0.14 -5.63
N HIS A 45 -20.80 -1.13 -5.01
CA HIS A 45 -21.51 -0.92 -3.76
C HIS A 45 -20.61 -0.40 -2.62
N ASP A 46 -19.35 -0.84 -2.54
CA ASP A 46 -18.39 -0.40 -1.52
C ASP A 46 -17.90 1.04 -1.78
N ILE A 47 -17.76 1.44 -3.03
CA ILE A 47 -17.41 2.81 -3.43
C ILE A 47 -18.57 3.75 -3.10
N LEU A 48 -19.79 3.37 -3.46
CA LEU A 48 -20.99 4.14 -3.16
C LEU A 48 -21.20 4.31 -1.64
N LEU A 49 -20.95 3.25 -0.86
CA LEU A 49 -21.01 3.31 0.60
C LEU A 49 -19.90 4.20 1.20
N LYS A 50 -18.67 4.17 0.64
CA LYS A 50 -17.59 5.06 1.05
C LYS A 50 -17.93 6.52 0.73
N ALA A 51 -18.40 6.79 -0.49
CA ALA A 51 -18.83 8.12 -0.90
C ALA A 51 -19.95 8.67 0.02
N TRP A 52 -20.95 7.85 0.33
CA TRP A 52 -22.02 8.22 1.26
C TRP A 52 -21.50 8.53 2.66
N LYS A 53 -20.62 7.71 3.21
CA LYS A 53 -19.97 7.96 4.51
C LYS A 53 -19.10 9.21 4.47
N GLY A 54 -18.39 9.47 3.36
CA GLY A 54 -17.61 10.70 3.15
C GLY A 54 -18.48 11.96 3.24
N ILE A 55 -19.66 11.94 2.61
CA ILE A 55 -20.63 13.05 2.68
C ILE A 55 -21.08 13.27 4.13
N LEU A 56 -21.43 12.20 4.86
CA LEU A 56 -21.87 12.28 6.26
C LEU A 56 -20.77 12.84 7.18
N ASN A 57 -19.52 12.50 6.91
CA ASN A 57 -18.35 12.93 7.68
C ASN A 57 -17.78 14.29 7.21
N ARG A 58 -18.50 15.03 6.36
CA ARG A 58 -18.06 16.32 5.77
C ARG A 58 -16.77 16.25 4.94
N GLN A 59 -16.40 15.07 4.48
CA GLN A 59 -15.29 14.85 3.54
C GLN A 59 -15.88 14.66 2.13
N VAL A 60 -16.58 15.68 1.63
CA VAL A 60 -17.41 15.60 0.42
C VAL A 60 -16.57 15.48 -0.86
N PHE A 61 -15.32 15.91 -0.87
CA PHE A 61 -14.49 15.98 -2.08
C PHE A 61 -13.39 14.92 -2.07
N ASP A 62 -13.75 13.66 -1.81
CA ASP A 62 -12.85 12.54 -1.98
C ASP A 62 -13.00 11.88 -3.36
N GLU A 63 -12.08 11.00 -3.70
CA GLU A 63 -12.07 10.27 -4.97
C GLU A 63 -13.31 9.38 -5.15
N ASN A 64 -13.81 8.78 -4.06
CA ASN A 64 -14.99 7.92 -4.10
C ASN A 64 -16.26 8.75 -4.43
N PHE A 65 -16.34 9.98 -3.90
CA PHE A 65 -17.42 10.91 -4.23
C PHE A 65 -17.41 11.28 -5.72
N LEU A 66 -16.24 11.65 -6.27
CA LEU A 66 -16.10 11.98 -7.69
C LEU A 66 -16.54 10.82 -8.58
N MET A 67 -16.10 9.61 -8.26
CA MET A 67 -16.45 8.41 -9.03
C MET A 67 -17.94 8.09 -8.91
N ALA A 68 -18.53 8.22 -7.71
CA ALA A 68 -19.96 8.02 -7.53
C ALA A 68 -20.79 9.03 -8.35
N VAL A 69 -20.45 10.32 -8.29
CA VAL A 69 -21.15 11.36 -9.05
C VAL A 69 -21.04 11.12 -10.55
N ALA A 70 -19.84 10.84 -11.05
CA ALA A 70 -19.61 10.61 -12.48
C ALA A 70 -20.39 9.39 -13.01
N THR A 71 -20.33 8.26 -12.28
CA THR A 71 -20.99 7.02 -12.72
C THR A 71 -22.49 7.05 -12.56
N ILE A 72 -23.03 7.65 -11.48
CA ILE A 72 -24.48 7.86 -11.32
C ILE A 72 -24.97 8.84 -12.41
N GLY A 73 -24.22 9.91 -12.68
CA GLY A 73 -24.56 10.86 -13.72
C GLY A 73 -24.62 10.23 -15.12
N ALA A 74 -23.65 9.38 -15.47
CA ALA A 74 -23.65 8.63 -16.73
C ALA A 74 -24.89 7.72 -16.84
N ILE A 75 -25.23 7.02 -15.75
CA ILE A 75 -26.45 6.18 -15.71
C ILE A 75 -27.73 7.00 -15.90
N LEU A 76 -27.84 8.17 -15.24
CA LEU A 76 -29.01 9.04 -15.38
C LEU A 76 -29.17 9.62 -16.79
N LEU A 77 -28.06 9.83 -17.51
CA LEU A 77 -28.06 10.26 -18.91
C LEU A 77 -28.31 9.11 -19.90
N GLY A 78 -28.48 7.87 -19.40
CA GLY A 78 -28.77 6.69 -20.22
C GLY A 78 -27.53 5.95 -20.73
N ASP A 79 -26.33 6.40 -20.36
CA ASP A 79 -25.08 5.72 -20.74
C ASP A 79 -24.64 4.70 -19.70
N TYR A 80 -25.44 3.63 -19.60
CA TYR A 80 -25.25 2.57 -18.61
C TYR A 80 -23.92 1.84 -18.78
N LYS A 81 -23.46 1.67 -20.05
CA LYS A 81 -22.19 0.97 -20.36
C LYS A 81 -21.01 1.75 -19.81
N GLU A 82 -20.99 3.07 -20.02
CA GLU A 82 -19.93 3.93 -19.53
C GLU A 82 -19.88 3.95 -18.00
N GLY A 83 -21.05 4.09 -17.33
CA GLY A 83 -21.12 4.07 -15.88
C GLY A 83 -20.54 2.79 -15.26
N VAL A 84 -20.85 1.61 -15.82
CA VAL A 84 -20.31 0.32 -15.37
C VAL A 84 -18.82 0.20 -15.71
N ALA A 85 -18.40 0.60 -16.91
CA ALA A 85 -17.02 0.52 -17.36
C ALA A 85 -16.08 1.37 -16.49
N VAL A 86 -16.47 2.61 -16.22
CA VAL A 86 -15.70 3.53 -15.35
C VAL A 86 -15.53 2.95 -13.95
N MET A 87 -16.61 2.44 -13.34
CA MET A 87 -16.57 1.81 -12.03
C MET A 87 -15.67 0.57 -12.02
N LEU A 88 -15.69 -0.21 -13.10
CA LEU A 88 -14.87 -1.41 -13.26
C LEU A 88 -13.38 -1.06 -13.36
N PHE A 89 -13.01 -0.08 -14.19
CA PHE A 89 -11.63 0.40 -14.31
C PHE A 89 -11.10 0.96 -13.00
N TYR A 90 -11.92 1.71 -12.27
CA TYR A 90 -11.56 2.22 -10.95
C TYR A 90 -11.25 1.07 -9.95
N GLN A 91 -12.10 0.05 -9.88
CA GLN A 91 -11.89 -1.11 -9.01
C GLN A 91 -10.65 -1.94 -9.38
N ILE A 92 -10.33 -2.02 -10.67
CA ILE A 92 -9.07 -2.65 -11.14
C ILE A 92 -7.87 -1.85 -10.60
N GLY A 93 -7.92 -0.53 -10.72
CA GLY A 93 -6.88 0.37 -10.20
C GLY A 93 -6.69 0.24 -8.68
N GLU A 94 -7.78 0.26 -7.91
CA GLU A 94 -7.80 0.07 -6.46
C GLU A 94 -7.22 -1.31 -6.04
N LEU A 95 -7.59 -2.37 -6.77
CA LEU A 95 -7.05 -3.70 -6.52
C LEU A 95 -5.54 -3.74 -6.75
N PHE A 96 -5.07 -3.15 -7.85
CA PHE A 96 -3.65 -3.10 -8.19
C PHE A 96 -2.86 -2.31 -7.14
N GLN A 97 -3.37 -1.16 -6.73
CA GLN A 97 -2.79 -0.34 -5.65
C GLN A 97 -2.72 -1.12 -4.33
N SER A 98 -3.84 -1.75 -3.92
CA SER A 98 -3.89 -2.56 -2.70
C SER A 98 -2.91 -3.73 -2.73
N TYR A 99 -2.70 -4.34 -3.90
CA TYR A 99 -1.74 -5.43 -4.07
C TYR A 99 -0.30 -4.94 -3.94
N ALA A 100 0.05 -3.85 -4.65
CA ALA A 100 1.38 -3.26 -4.63
C ALA A 100 1.78 -2.79 -3.22
N VAL A 101 0.91 -2.04 -2.55
CA VAL A 101 1.12 -1.55 -1.17
C VAL A 101 1.19 -2.71 -0.16
N GLY A 102 0.32 -3.72 -0.33
CA GLY A 102 0.28 -4.87 0.60
C GLY A 102 1.54 -5.74 0.55
N ARG A 103 2.14 -5.92 -0.62
CA ARG A 103 3.40 -6.66 -0.78
C ARG A 103 4.56 -5.95 -0.08
N SER A 104 4.60 -4.67 -0.23
CA SER A 104 5.65 -3.83 0.32
C SER A 104 5.61 -3.70 1.85
N ARG A 105 4.42 -3.55 2.44
CA ARG A 105 4.28 -3.55 3.91
C ARG A 105 4.75 -4.87 4.54
N ARG A 106 4.60 -5.98 3.83
CA ARG A 106 5.06 -7.28 4.33
C ARG A 106 6.58 -7.36 4.41
N ASN A 107 7.28 -6.86 3.39
CA ASN A 107 8.74 -6.83 3.39
C ASN A 107 9.31 -5.98 4.54
N ILE A 108 8.66 -4.86 4.88
CA ILE A 108 9.05 -4.02 6.02
C ILE A 108 8.78 -4.74 7.35
N SER A 109 7.67 -5.45 7.49
CA SER A 109 7.36 -6.22 8.71
C SER A 109 8.37 -7.35 8.92
N GLU A 110 8.80 -8.03 7.86
CA GLU A 110 9.82 -9.06 7.92
C GLU A 110 11.19 -8.49 8.33
N LEU A 111 11.52 -7.26 7.92
CA LEU A 111 12.71 -6.54 8.39
C LEU A 111 12.63 -6.11 9.86
N MET A 112 11.43 -5.80 10.38
CA MET A 112 11.25 -5.48 11.81
C MET A 112 11.39 -6.73 12.70
N ASP A 113 11.11 -7.92 12.15
CA ASP A 113 11.26 -9.20 12.86
C ASP A 113 12.72 -9.63 13.08
N ILE A 114 13.72 -8.92 12.50
CA ILE A 114 15.14 -9.22 12.75
C ILE A 114 15.62 -8.75 14.13
N ARG A 115 14.91 -7.85 14.82
CA ARG A 115 15.28 -7.40 16.16
C ARG A 115 15.31 -8.58 17.12
N PRO A 116 16.41 -8.80 17.87
CA PRO A 116 16.45 -9.75 18.95
C PRO A 116 15.64 -9.24 20.15
N ASP A 117 14.94 -10.17 20.82
CA ASP A 117 14.08 -9.82 21.96
C ASP A 117 14.87 -9.78 23.28
N TYR A 118 15.99 -10.53 23.35
CA TYR A 118 16.84 -10.68 24.54
C TYR A 118 18.27 -11.05 24.16
N ALA A 119 19.18 -10.91 25.13
CA ALA A 119 20.52 -11.47 25.12
C ALA A 119 20.69 -12.40 26.33
N ASN A 120 21.37 -13.54 26.15
CA ASN A 120 21.70 -14.41 27.25
C ASN A 120 23.13 -14.10 27.73
N ILE A 121 23.33 -13.72 28.99
CA ILE A 121 24.63 -13.51 29.62
C ILE A 121 24.90 -14.70 30.55
N GLU A 122 26.11 -15.24 30.52
CA GLU A 122 26.57 -16.30 31.44
C GLU A 122 26.99 -15.65 32.74
N LYS A 123 26.36 -16.07 33.86
CA LYS A 123 26.74 -15.66 35.21
C LYS A 123 27.96 -16.47 35.69
N GLU A 124 28.60 -16.01 36.78
CA GLU A 124 29.73 -16.67 37.42
C GLU A 124 29.42 -18.12 37.86
N ASP A 125 28.15 -18.43 38.11
CA ASP A 125 27.66 -19.77 38.48
C ASP A 125 27.38 -20.68 37.27
N GLY A 126 27.60 -20.20 36.05
CA GLY A 126 27.32 -20.89 34.78
C GLY A 126 25.86 -20.90 34.36
N THR A 127 24.96 -20.19 35.05
CA THR A 127 23.57 -20.04 34.64
C THR A 127 23.44 -18.92 33.62
N LEU A 128 22.48 -19.08 32.69
CA LEU A 128 22.16 -18.05 31.70
C LEU A 128 21.06 -17.12 32.24
N GLU A 129 21.33 -15.83 32.21
CA GLU A 129 20.35 -14.79 32.48
C GLU A 129 19.93 -14.08 31.18
N GLN A 130 18.65 -13.99 30.98
CA GLN A 130 18.07 -13.19 29.86
C GLN A 130 17.99 -11.75 30.29
N VAL A 131 18.64 -10.86 29.53
CA VAL A 131 18.62 -9.41 29.75
C VAL A 131 18.16 -8.70 28.48
N ASP A 132 17.74 -7.45 28.61
CA ASP A 132 17.48 -6.61 27.42
C ASP A 132 18.82 -6.38 26.69
N PRO A 133 18.88 -6.50 25.36
CA PRO A 133 20.09 -6.21 24.59
C PRO A 133 20.67 -4.80 24.83
N ASP A 134 19.81 -3.82 25.19
CA ASP A 134 20.25 -2.47 25.54
C ASP A 134 21.03 -2.37 26.87
N GLU A 135 20.96 -3.41 27.73
CA GLU A 135 21.68 -3.47 29.02
C GLU A 135 23.04 -4.13 28.88
N VAL A 136 23.41 -4.67 27.71
CA VAL A 136 24.66 -5.39 27.50
C VAL A 136 25.80 -4.44 27.18
N GLU A 137 26.84 -4.42 28.03
CA GLU A 137 28.03 -3.58 27.84
C GLU A 137 29.00 -4.17 26.78
N ILE A 138 29.82 -3.30 26.16
CA ILE A 138 30.88 -3.72 25.25
C ILE A 138 31.89 -4.61 26.02
N GLY A 139 32.27 -5.70 25.40
CA GLY A 139 33.21 -6.69 26.00
C GLY A 139 32.54 -7.77 26.83
N SER A 140 31.21 -7.69 27.03
CA SER A 140 30.45 -8.77 27.67
C SER A 140 30.44 -10.03 26.81
N VAL A 141 30.38 -11.20 27.45
CA VAL A 141 30.24 -12.48 26.75
C VAL A 141 28.77 -12.89 26.76
N ILE A 142 28.19 -12.97 25.58
CA ILE A 142 26.82 -13.43 25.36
C ILE A 142 26.81 -14.85 24.82
N VAL A 143 25.79 -15.63 25.20
CA VAL A 143 25.60 -17.01 24.75
C VAL A 143 24.40 -17.06 23.79
N VAL A 144 24.65 -17.61 22.59
CA VAL A 144 23.61 -17.73 21.56
C VAL A 144 23.37 -19.19 21.25
N GLN A 145 22.19 -19.69 21.56
CA GLN A 145 21.80 -21.10 21.34
C GLN A 145 21.34 -21.34 19.91
N PRO A 146 21.32 -22.60 19.42
CA PRO A 146 20.73 -22.95 18.15
C PRO A 146 19.25 -22.49 18.03
N GLY A 147 18.89 -21.81 16.93
CA GLY A 147 17.60 -21.21 16.71
C GLY A 147 17.46 -19.79 17.20
N GLU A 148 18.37 -19.26 17.99
CA GLU A 148 18.34 -17.88 18.48
C GLU A 148 18.99 -16.91 17.50
N LYS A 149 18.58 -15.65 17.60
CA LYS A 149 19.21 -14.53 16.88
C LYS A 149 20.42 -14.03 17.66
N VAL A 150 21.47 -13.68 16.94
CA VAL A 150 22.62 -12.98 17.54
C VAL A 150 22.15 -11.57 17.95
N PRO A 151 22.19 -11.20 19.26
CA PRO A 151 21.62 -9.95 19.71
C PRO A 151 22.49 -8.73 19.40
N ILE A 152 23.82 -8.87 19.48
CA ILE A 152 24.75 -7.75 19.32
C ILE A 152 25.93 -8.19 18.47
N ASP A 153 26.54 -7.27 17.71
CA ASP A 153 27.74 -7.55 16.91
C ASP A 153 28.89 -7.90 17.82
N GLY A 154 29.69 -8.91 17.44
CA GLY A 154 30.81 -9.37 18.25
C GLY A 154 31.73 -10.34 17.52
N VAL A 155 32.63 -10.94 18.29
CA VAL A 155 33.61 -11.99 17.84
C VAL A 155 33.34 -13.26 18.58
N ILE A 156 33.34 -14.38 17.88
CA ILE A 156 33.17 -15.72 18.50
C ILE A 156 34.41 -16.08 19.32
N GLU A 157 34.21 -16.32 20.61
CA GLU A 157 35.26 -16.82 21.51
C GLU A 157 35.26 -18.36 21.64
N GLU A 158 34.05 -18.93 21.68
CA GLU A 158 33.84 -20.36 21.77
C GLU A 158 32.72 -20.84 20.87
N GLY A 159 32.87 -22.02 20.30
CA GLY A 159 31.89 -22.69 19.49
C GLY A 159 32.12 -22.58 17.98
N ARG A 160 31.30 -23.32 17.25
CA ARG A 160 31.26 -23.31 15.79
C ARG A 160 29.85 -23.59 15.34
N THR A 161 29.39 -22.86 14.33
CA THR A 161 28.04 -22.98 13.82
C THR A 161 27.94 -22.57 12.36
N SER A 162 26.78 -22.83 11.79
CA SER A 162 26.28 -22.22 10.55
C SER A 162 25.35 -21.07 10.90
N LEU A 163 25.59 -19.88 10.37
CA LEU A 163 24.77 -18.69 10.56
C LEU A 163 23.89 -18.45 9.35
N ASN A 164 22.57 -18.30 9.57
CA ASN A 164 21.67 -17.84 8.54
C ASN A 164 21.68 -16.31 8.51
N THR A 165 22.21 -15.74 7.44
CA THR A 165 22.34 -14.30 7.23
C THR A 165 21.31 -13.75 6.24
N SER A 166 20.40 -14.61 5.74
CA SER A 166 19.50 -14.30 4.62
C SER A 166 18.62 -13.08 4.86
N ALA A 167 18.22 -12.84 6.12
CA ALA A 167 17.42 -11.67 6.47
C ALA A 167 18.17 -10.33 6.35
N LEU A 168 19.52 -10.36 6.41
CA LEU A 168 20.39 -9.19 6.40
C LEU A 168 21.06 -8.97 5.04
N THR A 169 21.58 -10.07 4.45
CA THR A 169 22.39 -10.01 3.22
C THR A 169 21.63 -10.48 1.99
N GLY A 170 20.46 -11.10 2.15
CA GLY A 170 19.73 -11.73 1.05
C GLY A 170 20.31 -13.07 0.58
N GLU A 171 21.47 -13.49 1.09
CA GLU A 171 22.11 -14.75 0.72
C GLU A 171 21.39 -15.94 1.37
N SER A 172 20.91 -16.88 0.55
CA SER A 172 20.16 -18.05 1.04
C SER A 172 21.05 -19.16 1.61
N LEU A 173 22.36 -19.13 1.34
CA LEU A 173 23.29 -20.13 1.84
C LEU A 173 23.81 -19.74 3.24
N PRO A 174 23.68 -20.61 4.26
CA PRO A 174 24.23 -20.35 5.56
C PRO A 174 25.77 -20.21 5.51
N ARG A 175 26.30 -19.26 6.30
CA ARG A 175 27.73 -19.02 6.41
C ARG A 175 28.26 -19.81 7.60
N GLU A 176 29.32 -20.61 7.39
CA GLU A 176 30.08 -21.23 8.48
C GLU A 176 30.82 -20.17 9.30
N ALA A 177 30.79 -20.29 10.63
CA ALA A 177 31.48 -19.38 11.54
C ALA A 177 32.04 -20.14 12.74
N GLY A 178 33.25 -19.77 13.17
CA GLY A 178 33.98 -20.36 14.27
C GLY A 178 34.77 -19.35 15.08
N VAL A 179 35.59 -19.84 16.00
CA VAL A 179 36.37 -18.99 16.91
C VAL A 179 37.25 -18.00 16.15
N GLY A 180 37.14 -16.72 16.52
CA GLY A 180 37.83 -15.59 15.90
C GLY A 180 37.08 -14.93 14.76
N ASP A 181 35.96 -15.50 14.29
CA ASP A 181 35.14 -14.87 13.25
C ASP A 181 34.23 -13.78 13.83
N GLU A 182 34.08 -12.71 13.06
CA GLU A 182 33.11 -11.65 13.36
C GLU A 182 31.71 -12.10 13.02
N VAL A 183 30.76 -11.82 13.91
CA VAL A 183 29.33 -12.05 13.74
C VAL A 183 28.58 -10.75 13.88
N ILE A 184 27.52 -10.61 13.06
CA ILE A 184 26.64 -9.44 13.07
C ILE A 184 25.32 -9.78 13.73
N SER A 185 24.75 -8.81 14.44
CA SER A 185 23.44 -8.91 15.06
C SER A 185 22.35 -9.20 14.03
N GLY A 186 21.31 -9.95 14.44
CA GLY A 186 20.19 -10.33 13.56
C GLY A 186 20.42 -11.61 12.74
N CYS A 187 21.63 -12.17 12.69
CA CYS A 187 21.87 -13.54 12.16
C CYS A 187 21.22 -14.57 13.05
N ILE A 188 20.68 -15.65 12.47
CA ILE A 188 20.14 -16.78 13.22
C ILE A 188 21.21 -17.86 13.35
N ASN A 189 21.49 -18.25 14.58
CA ASN A 189 22.36 -19.39 14.88
C ASN A 189 21.65 -20.71 14.53
N MET A 190 22.28 -21.57 13.71
CA MET A 190 21.60 -22.76 13.17
C MET A 190 21.91 -24.05 13.93
N SER A 191 23.12 -24.24 14.44
CA SER A 191 23.56 -25.59 14.87
C SER A 191 24.28 -25.68 16.20
N GLY A 192 25.30 -24.88 16.46
CA GLY A 192 26.15 -24.96 17.66
C GLY A 192 25.84 -23.85 18.67
N VAL A 193 26.20 -24.05 19.94
CA VAL A 193 26.16 -22.95 20.92
C VAL A 193 27.40 -22.08 20.70
N LEU A 194 27.17 -20.76 20.66
CA LEU A 194 28.23 -19.76 20.50
C LEU A 194 28.37 -18.94 21.78
N LYS A 195 29.62 -18.68 22.18
CA LYS A 195 29.96 -17.59 23.08
C LYS A 195 30.61 -16.48 22.27
N ILE A 196 30.00 -15.30 22.35
CA ILE A 196 30.37 -14.15 21.54
C ILE A 196 30.75 -13.00 22.46
N ARG A 197 31.93 -12.43 22.29
CA ARG A 197 32.33 -11.19 22.95
C ARG A 197 31.80 -10.00 22.16
N THR A 198 30.98 -9.16 22.79
CA THR A 198 30.39 -7.99 22.17
C THR A 198 31.47 -6.95 21.82
N THR A 199 31.37 -6.38 20.62
CA THR A 199 32.31 -5.34 20.15
C THR A 199 31.64 -3.97 20.05
N LYS A 200 30.30 -3.90 20.18
CA LYS A 200 29.50 -2.70 20.09
C LYS A 200 28.41 -2.72 21.16
N GLU A 201 27.86 -1.54 21.48
CA GLU A 201 26.57 -1.44 22.17
C GLU A 201 25.43 -1.82 21.24
N PHE A 202 24.27 -2.22 21.78
CA PHE A 202 23.11 -2.61 20.97
C PHE A 202 22.65 -1.48 20.04
N GLY A 203 22.63 -0.24 20.50
CA GLY A 203 22.25 0.93 19.68
C GLY A 203 23.18 1.18 18.48
N GLU A 204 24.45 0.72 18.54
CA GLU A 204 25.41 0.80 17.44
C GLU A 204 25.51 -0.50 16.61
N SER A 205 24.76 -1.51 16.98
CA SER A 205 24.74 -2.81 16.29
C SER A 205 24.21 -2.70 14.86
N THR A 206 24.52 -3.68 14.04
CA THR A 206 24.07 -3.74 12.65
C THR A 206 22.55 -3.74 12.55
N VAL A 207 21.86 -4.50 13.40
CA VAL A 207 20.38 -4.55 13.46
C VAL A 207 19.78 -3.18 13.82
N SER A 208 20.31 -2.53 14.86
CA SER A 208 19.82 -1.19 15.27
C SER A 208 19.95 -0.17 14.16
N LYS A 209 21.08 -0.15 13.45
CA LYS A 209 21.27 0.76 12.30
C LYS A 209 20.31 0.48 11.16
N ILE A 210 20.01 -0.79 10.87
CA ILE A 210 19.01 -1.17 9.85
C ILE A 210 17.62 -0.71 10.28
N LEU A 211 17.24 -0.94 11.54
CA LEU A 211 15.96 -0.53 12.09
C LEU A 211 15.78 0.99 12.05
N ASP A 212 16.80 1.75 12.45
CA ASP A 212 16.82 3.21 12.37
C ASP A 212 16.67 3.71 10.93
N MET A 213 17.33 3.08 9.97
CA MET A 213 17.16 3.45 8.55
C MET A 213 15.74 3.19 8.08
N VAL A 214 15.12 2.07 8.48
CA VAL A 214 13.73 1.72 8.13
C VAL A 214 12.76 2.68 8.80
N GLU A 215 12.95 3.05 10.06
CA GLU A 215 12.11 3.99 10.80
C GLU A 215 12.21 5.40 10.22
N ASN A 216 13.41 5.88 9.95
CA ASN A 216 13.65 7.17 9.30
C ASN A 216 13.08 7.22 7.87
N ALA A 217 13.17 6.12 7.12
CA ALA A 217 12.53 6.00 5.82
C ALA A 217 11.00 6.06 5.96
N SER A 218 10.44 5.41 6.99
CA SER A 218 8.99 5.47 7.30
C SER A 218 8.51 6.87 7.67
N SER A 219 9.31 7.65 8.39
CA SER A 219 9.00 9.04 8.75
C SER A 219 9.00 9.97 7.54
N LYS A 220 9.88 9.75 6.56
CA LYS A 220 9.87 10.46 5.26
C LYS A 220 8.63 10.14 4.42
N LYS A 221 8.06 8.95 4.56
CA LYS A 221 6.78 8.55 3.94
C LYS A 221 5.63 9.44 4.42
N SER A 222 5.56 9.74 5.72
CA SER A 222 4.56 10.64 6.29
C SER A 222 4.57 12.03 5.62
N ARG A 223 5.72 12.55 5.20
CA ARG A 223 5.85 13.83 4.49
C ARG A 223 5.21 13.79 3.09
N SER A 224 5.41 12.71 2.36
CA SER A 224 4.84 12.53 1.02
C SER A 224 3.32 12.28 1.07
N GLU A 225 2.84 11.51 2.04
CA GLU A 225 1.39 11.30 2.27
C GLU A 225 0.69 12.61 2.66
N ASN A 226 1.33 13.44 3.48
CA ASN A 226 0.83 14.78 3.82
C ASN A 226 0.79 15.73 2.61
N PHE A 227 1.76 15.64 1.70
CA PHE A 227 1.74 16.41 0.45
C PHE A 227 0.55 16.03 -0.42
N ILE A 228 0.30 14.71 -0.62
CA ILE A 228 -0.84 14.22 -1.41
C ILE A 228 -2.16 14.70 -0.79
N SER A 229 -2.33 14.54 0.51
CA SER A 229 -3.54 14.96 1.23
C SER A 229 -3.76 16.46 1.10
N LYS A 230 -2.69 17.25 1.16
CA LYS A 230 -2.74 18.70 0.98
C LYS A 230 -3.06 19.08 -0.47
N PHE A 231 -2.47 18.39 -1.44
CA PHE A 231 -2.76 18.58 -2.86
C PHE A 231 -4.22 18.23 -3.18
N ALA A 232 -4.69 17.06 -2.76
CA ALA A 232 -6.06 16.62 -2.99
C ALA A 232 -7.09 17.60 -2.43
N LYS A 233 -6.81 18.21 -1.27
CA LYS A 233 -7.69 19.19 -0.62
C LYS A 233 -7.99 20.42 -1.49
N TYR A 234 -7.09 20.81 -2.37
CA TYR A 234 -7.28 21.95 -3.30
C TYR A 234 -7.66 21.48 -4.70
N TYR A 235 -7.04 20.41 -5.16
CA TYR A 235 -7.24 19.88 -6.51
C TYR A 235 -8.68 19.39 -6.73
N THR A 236 -9.22 18.58 -5.82
CA THR A 236 -10.54 17.99 -5.97
C THR A 236 -11.67 19.03 -6.05
N PRO A 237 -11.75 20.03 -5.15
CA PRO A 237 -12.72 21.12 -5.32
C PRO A 237 -12.54 21.91 -6.62
N ALA A 238 -11.28 22.17 -7.03
CA ALA A 238 -11.03 22.89 -8.29
C ALA A 238 -11.57 22.13 -9.50
N VAL A 239 -11.36 20.83 -9.55
CA VAL A 239 -11.90 19.95 -10.60
C VAL A 239 -13.43 19.91 -10.55
N CYS A 240 -14.05 19.82 -9.37
CA CYS A 240 -15.51 19.85 -9.22
C CYS A 240 -16.12 21.18 -9.72
N TYR A 241 -15.52 22.30 -9.34
CA TYR A 241 -15.99 23.62 -9.83
C TYR A 241 -15.73 23.78 -11.33
N GLY A 242 -14.63 23.27 -11.86
CA GLY A 242 -14.35 23.24 -13.30
C GLY A 242 -15.39 22.42 -14.08
N ALA A 243 -15.76 21.25 -13.58
CA ALA A 243 -16.80 20.41 -14.15
C ALA A 243 -18.17 21.12 -14.10
N LEU A 244 -18.51 21.73 -12.97
CA LEU A 244 -19.76 22.49 -12.83
C LEU A 244 -19.80 23.66 -13.80
N ALA A 245 -18.71 24.40 -13.94
CA ALA A 245 -18.59 25.47 -14.92
C ALA A 245 -18.73 24.95 -16.35
N LEU A 246 -18.12 23.81 -16.68
CA LEU A 246 -18.24 23.17 -18.00
C LEU A 246 -19.68 22.69 -18.28
N ALA A 247 -20.42 22.24 -17.27
CA ALA A 247 -21.81 21.83 -17.42
C ALA A 247 -22.77 23.01 -17.65
N ILE A 248 -22.49 24.20 -17.09
CA ILE A 248 -23.41 25.33 -17.03
C ILE A 248 -23.04 26.43 -18.01
N LEU A 249 -21.78 26.88 -18.07
CA LEU A 249 -21.40 28.06 -18.85
C LEU A 249 -21.63 27.91 -20.36
N PRO A 250 -21.18 26.82 -21.02
CA PRO A 250 -21.36 26.72 -22.46
C PRO A 250 -22.84 26.64 -22.89
N PRO A 251 -23.75 25.86 -22.22
CA PRO A 251 -25.17 25.91 -22.54
C PRO A 251 -25.77 27.30 -22.39
N LEU A 252 -25.39 28.02 -21.32
CA LEU A 252 -25.90 29.40 -21.11
C LEU A 252 -25.41 30.37 -22.19
N VAL A 253 -24.12 30.29 -22.58
CA VAL A 253 -23.57 31.11 -23.66
C VAL A 253 -24.27 30.80 -24.98
N ARG A 254 -24.54 29.56 -25.31
CA ARG A 254 -25.27 29.12 -26.51
C ARG A 254 -26.70 29.71 -26.51
N LEU A 255 -27.37 29.63 -25.36
CA LEU A 255 -28.76 30.13 -25.23
C LEU A 255 -28.83 31.65 -25.29
N LEU A 256 -27.96 32.36 -24.53
CA LEU A 256 -28.08 33.81 -24.33
C LEU A 256 -27.42 34.64 -25.43
N PHE A 257 -26.27 34.18 -25.96
CA PHE A 257 -25.48 34.97 -26.90
C PHE A 257 -25.55 34.46 -28.35
N LEU A 258 -25.74 33.14 -28.54
CA LEU A 258 -25.74 32.56 -29.89
C LEU A 258 -27.14 32.21 -30.39
N GLY A 259 -28.18 32.25 -29.53
CA GLY A 259 -29.55 31.87 -29.89
C GLY A 259 -29.70 30.43 -30.35
N MET A 260 -28.74 29.56 -29.96
CA MET A 260 -28.70 28.13 -30.34
C MET A 260 -29.33 27.27 -29.25
N THR A 261 -29.67 26.03 -29.60
CA THR A 261 -30.13 25.05 -28.61
C THR A 261 -29.02 24.78 -27.57
N PRO A 262 -29.35 24.81 -26.27
CA PRO A 262 -28.35 24.74 -25.20
C PRO A 262 -27.62 23.37 -25.05
N GLU A 263 -28.24 22.28 -25.55
CA GLU A 263 -27.68 20.90 -25.52
C GLU A 263 -27.17 20.49 -24.12
N TRP A 264 -27.98 20.70 -23.10
CA TRP A 264 -27.61 20.43 -21.71
C TRP A 264 -27.07 19.03 -21.49
N GLY A 265 -27.67 17.99 -22.12
CA GLY A 265 -27.23 16.59 -21.97
C GLY A 265 -25.78 16.38 -22.38
N ASP A 266 -25.38 16.92 -23.53
CA ASP A 266 -24.02 16.78 -24.06
C ASP A 266 -22.99 17.50 -23.18
N TRP A 267 -23.31 18.69 -22.69
CA TRP A 267 -22.40 19.44 -21.84
C TRP A 267 -22.26 18.83 -20.44
N VAL A 268 -23.36 18.29 -19.89
CA VAL A 268 -23.30 17.53 -18.64
C VAL A 268 -22.47 16.25 -18.82
N MET A 269 -22.65 15.51 -19.95
CA MET A 269 -21.82 14.33 -20.24
C MET A 269 -20.33 14.70 -20.34
N ARG A 270 -19.99 15.78 -21.05
CA ARG A 270 -18.60 16.28 -21.12
C ARG A 270 -18.04 16.65 -19.75
N ALA A 271 -18.85 17.26 -18.88
CA ALA A 271 -18.45 17.58 -17.51
C ALA A 271 -18.22 16.35 -16.65
N LEU A 272 -19.05 15.31 -16.78
CA LEU A 272 -18.86 14.02 -16.11
C LEU A 272 -17.60 13.29 -16.61
N THR A 273 -17.37 13.28 -17.92
CA THR A 273 -16.16 12.73 -18.52
C THR A 273 -14.91 13.49 -18.04
N PHE A 274 -14.99 14.82 -17.93
CA PHE A 274 -13.92 15.64 -17.36
C PHE A 274 -13.61 15.24 -15.90
N LEU A 275 -14.64 14.98 -15.07
CA LEU A 275 -14.43 14.48 -13.70
C LEU A 275 -13.66 13.14 -13.66
N VAL A 276 -14.04 12.20 -14.54
CA VAL A 276 -13.39 10.89 -14.63
C VAL A 276 -11.91 11.01 -15.04
N ILE A 277 -11.62 11.77 -16.10
CA ILE A 277 -10.26 11.96 -16.62
C ILE A 277 -9.38 12.72 -15.63
N SER A 278 -9.95 13.64 -14.87
CA SER A 278 -9.26 14.42 -13.86
C SER A 278 -8.98 13.66 -12.56
N CYS A 279 -9.23 12.34 -12.50
CA CYS A 279 -8.84 11.53 -11.35
C CYS A 279 -7.30 11.48 -11.24
N PRO A 280 -6.68 11.88 -10.11
CA PRO A 280 -5.23 11.83 -9.95
C PRO A 280 -4.72 10.43 -9.58
N CYS A 281 -5.38 9.38 -10.12
CA CYS A 281 -5.12 7.97 -9.77
C CYS A 281 -3.65 7.59 -9.97
N ALA A 282 -3.01 8.06 -11.05
CA ALA A 282 -1.60 7.84 -11.34
C ALA A 282 -0.68 8.47 -10.27
N LEU A 283 -1.01 9.66 -9.77
CA LEU A 283 -0.25 10.36 -8.73
C LEU A 283 -0.34 9.59 -7.40
N VAL A 284 -1.53 9.13 -7.04
CA VAL A 284 -1.79 8.38 -5.80
C VAL A 284 -1.07 7.04 -5.80
N ILE A 285 -0.97 6.37 -6.96
CA ILE A 285 -0.27 5.08 -7.11
C ILE A 285 1.25 5.28 -7.19
N SER A 286 1.74 6.32 -7.88
CA SER A 286 3.17 6.49 -8.16
C SER A 286 4.00 6.72 -6.90
N ILE A 287 3.50 7.43 -5.90
CA ILE A 287 4.25 7.80 -4.69
C ILE A 287 4.54 6.58 -3.81
N PRO A 288 3.54 5.75 -3.40
CA PRO A 288 3.85 4.51 -2.70
C PRO A 288 4.77 3.59 -3.51
N LEU A 289 4.53 3.48 -4.83
CA LEU A 289 5.30 2.59 -5.68
C LEU A 289 6.78 3.02 -5.79
N SER A 290 7.06 4.31 -5.97
CA SER A 290 8.42 4.86 -6.06
C SER A 290 9.17 4.73 -4.74
N PHE A 291 8.49 4.97 -3.61
CA PHE A 291 9.06 4.80 -2.29
C PHE A 291 9.47 3.35 -2.03
N PHE A 292 8.62 2.41 -2.41
CA PHE A 292 8.86 1.00 -2.21
C PHE A 292 9.85 0.39 -3.21
N ALA A 293 9.89 0.89 -4.43
CA ALA A 293 10.92 0.53 -5.41
C ALA A 293 12.30 1.03 -4.94
N GLY A 294 12.36 2.21 -4.31
CA GLY A 294 13.59 2.75 -3.72
C GLY A 294 14.12 1.91 -2.57
N ILE A 295 13.27 1.47 -1.64
CA ILE A 295 13.68 0.60 -0.53
C ILE A 295 14.06 -0.80 -1.05
N GLY A 296 13.26 -1.39 -1.93
CA GLY A 296 13.54 -2.71 -2.49
C GLY A 296 14.79 -2.74 -3.39
N GLY A 297 15.13 -1.62 -4.05
CA GLY A 297 16.37 -1.47 -4.82
C GLY A 297 17.60 -1.20 -3.96
N ALA A 298 17.43 -0.66 -2.75
CA ALA A 298 18.53 -0.45 -1.80
C ALA A 298 18.86 -1.71 -0.98
N SER A 299 17.98 -2.73 -0.99
CA SER A 299 18.17 -4.00 -0.29
C SER A 299 18.73 -5.12 -1.18
N ASN A 300 18.98 -4.87 -2.45
CA ASN A 300 19.70 -5.71 -3.39
C ASN A 300 21.08 -5.11 -3.66
#